data_ecf346a6df105921dafef16a05d415f1
#
_entry.id   ecf346a6df105921dafef16a05d415f1
#
_cell.length_a   1.000
_cell.length_b   1.000
_cell.length_c   1.000
_cell.angle_alpha   90.00
_cell.angle_beta   90.00
_cell.angle_gamma   90.00
#
_symmetry.space_group_name_H-M   'P 1'
#
loop_
_entity.id
_entity.type
_entity.pdbx_description
1 polymer ?
#
loop_
_entity_poly.entity_id
_entity_poly.type
_entity_poly.pdbx_seq_one_letter_code
_entity_poly.pdbx_strand_id
1 'polypeptide(L)'
;MQDWHRHRRAFASVAGAPVGWLLLFFLVPLAIVWAYSFGQNDGLTNIRISGTFSNYAHALEPLYLGIFLKSVAVAALTTLICLIVGFPVAMAIAFAQPKWKPWLLLLVMLPFWTNLLIRTYALLSLMGTRGVANGALEKLWNGSSHVSALVGLGAFAPFQPVQLLYNNFAVIFGLVYVHLPFMVLPLYAALDRLDKSLIEASLDLGAGHFRTITRIVAPLAAPGIISGLIITFVPALGAYLTPDLMGGTDSQMIANVIERQFKRANDWPFGAALLFLLMYATFILIALQALRNKKAEERS
;
A
#
# COMPACT_ATOMS: atom_id res chain seq x y z
N MET A 1 -17.28 15.79 29.42
CA MET A 1 -15.94 16.28 29.04
C MET A 1 -15.29 17.28 30.03
N GLN A 2 -15.81 17.48 31.25
CA GLN A 2 -15.30 18.54 32.18
C GLN A 2 -14.40 18.01 33.30
N ASP A 3 -14.26 16.70 33.51
CA ASP A 3 -13.54 16.16 34.68
C ASP A 3 -12.01 16.12 34.59
N TRP A 4 -11.45 16.14 33.40
CA TRP A 4 -10.00 16.04 33.24
C TRP A 4 -9.23 17.34 33.59
N HIS A 5 -9.88 18.51 33.58
CA HIS A 5 -9.31 19.74 34.11
C HIS A 5 -9.16 19.73 35.65
N ARG A 6 -9.94 18.96 36.34
CA ARG A 6 -9.95 18.84 37.81
C ARG A 6 -8.82 17.93 38.31
N HIS A 7 -8.37 16.97 37.49
CA HIS A 7 -7.35 15.97 37.85
C HIS A 7 -6.11 16.01 36.97
N ARG A 8 -5.61 17.21 36.59
CA ARG A 8 -4.45 17.40 35.74
C ARG A 8 -3.22 16.60 36.17
N ARG A 9 -2.96 16.47 37.50
CA ARG A 9 -1.80 15.72 38.01
C ARG A 9 -1.97 14.22 37.81
N ALA A 10 -3.16 13.69 38.10
CA ALA A 10 -3.45 12.27 37.86
C ALA A 10 -3.45 11.93 36.35
N PHE A 11 -3.99 12.82 35.51
CA PHE A 11 -3.89 12.65 34.05
C PHE A 11 -2.45 12.70 33.57
N ALA A 12 -1.65 13.66 34.05
CA ALA A 12 -0.24 13.78 33.67
C ALA A 12 0.60 12.57 34.14
N SER A 13 0.30 11.97 35.29
CA SER A 13 0.99 10.76 35.75
C SER A 13 0.60 9.51 34.93
N VAL A 14 -0.68 9.36 34.58
CA VAL A 14 -1.16 8.24 33.75
C VAL A 14 -0.73 8.37 32.30
N ALA A 15 -0.82 9.58 31.71
CA ALA A 15 -0.41 9.82 30.35
C ALA A 15 1.12 9.97 30.20
N GLY A 16 1.81 10.40 31.25
CA GLY A 16 3.25 10.66 31.23
C GLY A 16 4.10 9.42 30.96
N ALA A 17 3.73 8.27 31.50
CA ALA A 17 4.45 7.02 31.29
C ALA A 17 4.41 6.55 29.81
N PRO A 18 3.24 6.40 29.15
CA PRO A 18 3.20 6.00 27.74
C PRO A 18 3.76 7.09 26.80
N VAL A 19 3.56 8.39 27.12
CA VAL A 19 4.14 9.48 26.32
C VAL A 19 5.65 9.50 26.48
N GLY A 20 6.19 9.38 27.70
CA GLY A 20 7.64 9.29 27.95
C GLY A 20 8.28 8.09 27.25
N TRP A 21 7.58 6.94 27.26
CA TRP A 21 8.01 5.76 26.52
C TRP A 21 8.09 6.02 25.01
N LEU A 22 7.06 6.60 24.41
CA LEU A 22 7.03 6.95 22.98
C LEU A 22 8.12 7.96 22.63
N LEU A 23 8.32 9.00 23.45
CA LEU A 23 9.38 9.98 23.22
C LEU A 23 10.77 9.32 23.26
N LEU A 24 11.03 8.48 24.26
CA LEU A 24 12.34 7.85 24.43
C LEU A 24 12.63 6.81 23.34
N PHE A 25 11.71 5.89 23.08
CA PHE A 25 11.96 4.75 22.20
C PHE A 25 11.61 5.00 20.73
N PHE A 26 10.89 6.05 20.42
CA PHE A 26 10.53 6.40 19.05
C PHE A 26 11.25 7.68 18.57
N LEU A 27 11.11 8.80 19.30
CA LEU A 27 11.70 10.06 18.85
C LEU A 27 13.20 10.12 18.99
N VAL A 28 13.80 9.52 20.06
CA VAL A 28 15.25 9.56 20.21
C VAL A 28 15.96 8.79 19.09
N PRO A 29 15.64 7.52 18.77
CA PRO A 29 16.23 6.84 17.63
C PRO A 29 15.97 7.56 16.29
N LEU A 30 14.79 8.10 16.09
CA LEU A 30 14.45 8.86 14.89
C LEU A 30 15.31 10.13 14.78
N ALA A 31 15.51 10.85 15.88
CA ALA A 31 16.38 12.04 15.93
C ALA A 31 17.85 11.70 15.65
N ILE A 32 18.34 10.55 16.14
CA ILE A 32 19.69 10.07 15.84
C ILE A 32 19.84 9.79 14.34
N VAL A 33 18.91 9.06 13.74
CA VAL A 33 18.94 8.78 12.28
C VAL A 33 18.80 10.08 11.49
N TRP A 34 17.97 11.03 11.97
CA TRP A 34 17.87 12.35 11.36
C TRP A 34 19.19 13.13 11.42
N ALA A 35 19.89 13.11 12.55
CA ALA A 35 21.19 13.73 12.66
C ALA A 35 22.23 13.09 11.72
N TYR A 36 22.17 11.76 11.54
CA TYR A 36 23.04 11.06 10.59
C TYR A 36 22.81 11.50 9.14
N SER A 37 21.59 11.91 8.76
CA SER A 37 21.33 12.39 7.39
C SER A 37 22.18 13.61 6.99
N PHE A 38 22.67 14.37 7.97
CA PHE A 38 23.60 15.51 7.79
C PHE A 38 25.07 15.14 8.05
N GLY A 39 25.36 13.84 8.20
CA GLY A 39 26.71 13.31 8.42
C GLY A 39 27.42 12.96 7.13
N GLN A 40 28.66 12.55 7.28
CA GLN A 40 29.51 11.95 6.24
C GLN A 40 30.18 10.72 6.80
N ASN A 41 30.43 9.73 5.93
CA ASN A 41 31.22 8.58 6.31
C ASN A 41 32.71 8.98 6.41
N ASP A 42 33.28 8.72 7.55
CA ASP A 42 34.72 8.87 7.82
C ASP A 42 35.34 7.47 7.97
N GLY A 43 35.68 6.87 6.82
CA GLY A 43 36.10 5.47 6.75
C GLY A 43 34.90 4.48 6.64
N LEU A 44 35.15 3.20 7.00
CA LEU A 44 34.17 2.11 6.80
C LEU A 44 33.06 2.05 7.88
N THR A 45 33.30 2.60 9.07
CA THR A 45 32.40 2.43 10.23
C THR A 45 32.14 3.71 11.03
N ASN A 46 32.88 4.79 10.78
CA ASN A 46 32.72 6.02 11.52
C ASN A 46 31.86 7.02 10.77
N ILE A 47 30.86 7.56 11.46
CA ILE A 47 29.99 8.62 10.94
C ILE A 47 30.34 9.91 11.64
N ARG A 48 30.77 10.92 10.89
CA ARG A 48 31.02 12.27 11.38
C ARG A 48 29.83 13.17 11.05
N ILE A 49 29.16 13.70 12.06
CA ILE A 49 28.08 14.66 11.88
C ILE A 49 28.72 16.00 11.53
N SER A 50 28.69 16.37 10.25
CA SER A 50 29.32 17.59 9.72
C SER A 50 28.30 18.71 9.40
N GLY A 51 26.99 18.45 9.55
CA GLY A 51 25.94 19.40 9.21
C GLY A 51 25.80 19.66 7.70
N THR A 52 26.28 18.73 6.86
CA THR A 52 26.27 18.88 5.41
C THR A 52 24.92 18.49 4.77
N PHE A 53 24.55 19.19 3.71
CA PHE A 53 23.42 18.85 2.86
C PHE A 53 23.81 18.01 1.63
N SER A 54 25.06 17.54 1.52
CA SER A 54 25.57 16.81 0.37
C SER A 54 24.75 15.54 0.07
N ASN A 55 24.32 14.79 1.11
CA ASN A 55 23.51 13.61 0.96
C ASN A 55 22.13 13.92 0.33
N TYR A 56 21.53 15.03 0.72
CA TYR A 56 20.27 15.48 0.13
C TYR A 56 20.45 15.93 -1.33
N ALA A 57 21.56 16.60 -1.65
CA ALA A 57 21.89 16.96 -3.03
C ALA A 57 22.11 15.71 -3.89
N HIS A 58 22.84 14.72 -3.38
CA HIS A 58 23.05 13.43 -4.02
C HIS A 58 21.74 12.65 -4.22
N ALA A 59 20.83 12.69 -3.23
CA ALA A 59 19.51 12.06 -3.34
C ALA A 59 18.60 12.68 -4.42
N LEU A 60 18.87 13.93 -4.82
CA LEU A 60 18.15 14.63 -5.89
C LEU A 60 18.76 14.40 -7.29
N GLU A 61 19.83 13.63 -7.40
CA GLU A 61 20.38 13.24 -8.69
C GLU A 61 19.35 12.46 -9.54
N PRO A 62 19.41 12.57 -10.88
CA PRO A 62 18.41 11.98 -11.77
C PRO A 62 18.17 10.49 -11.53
N LEU A 63 19.19 9.73 -11.12
CA LEU A 63 19.07 8.31 -10.82
C LEU A 63 18.11 8.05 -9.65
N TYR A 64 18.35 8.68 -8.49
CA TYR A 64 17.54 8.45 -7.30
C TYR A 64 16.17 9.08 -7.41
N LEU A 65 16.09 10.26 -8.04
CA LEU A 65 14.82 10.92 -8.33
C LEU A 65 13.95 10.07 -9.27
N GLY A 66 14.55 9.42 -10.28
CA GLY A 66 13.86 8.49 -11.16
C GLY A 66 13.28 7.28 -10.40
N ILE A 67 14.08 6.68 -9.50
CA ILE A 67 13.63 5.56 -8.66
C ILE A 67 12.52 6.02 -7.70
N PHE A 68 12.63 7.23 -7.13
CA PHE A 68 11.62 7.81 -6.25
C PHE A 68 10.28 8.01 -6.98
N LEU A 69 10.29 8.66 -8.14
CA LEU A 69 9.09 8.86 -8.96
C LEU A 69 8.45 7.56 -9.40
N LYS A 70 9.27 6.57 -9.79
CA LYS A 70 8.80 5.23 -10.08
C LYS A 70 8.13 4.58 -8.88
N SER A 71 8.72 4.70 -7.68
CA SER A 71 8.12 4.16 -6.45
C SER A 71 6.77 4.78 -6.15
N VAL A 72 6.65 6.09 -6.34
CA VAL A 72 5.37 6.82 -6.22
C VAL A 72 4.35 6.29 -7.25
N ALA A 73 4.77 6.10 -8.50
CA ALA A 73 3.90 5.59 -9.56
C ALA A 73 3.42 4.15 -9.27
N VAL A 74 4.33 3.26 -8.81
CA VAL A 74 3.99 1.88 -8.44
C VAL A 74 3.05 1.86 -7.23
N ALA A 75 3.31 2.65 -6.20
CA ALA A 75 2.44 2.74 -5.02
C ALA A 75 1.06 3.32 -5.38
N ALA A 76 1.01 4.35 -6.23
CA ALA A 76 -0.25 4.93 -6.71
C ALA A 76 -1.06 3.93 -7.55
N LEU A 77 -0.41 3.22 -8.47
CA LEU A 77 -1.07 2.19 -9.29
C LEU A 77 -1.57 1.03 -8.42
N THR A 78 -0.75 0.56 -7.48
CA THR A 78 -1.16 -0.46 -6.49
C THR A 78 -2.40 0.00 -5.72
N THR A 79 -2.39 1.23 -5.21
CA THR A 79 -3.50 1.82 -4.45
C THR A 79 -4.76 1.94 -5.30
N LEU A 80 -4.63 2.36 -6.55
CA LEU A 80 -5.75 2.45 -7.50
C LEU A 80 -6.36 1.08 -7.78
N ILE A 81 -5.53 0.06 -8.03
CA ILE A 81 -5.99 -1.31 -8.24
C ILE A 81 -6.67 -1.84 -6.97
N CYS A 82 -6.09 -1.59 -5.78
CA CYS A 82 -6.72 -1.94 -4.51
C CYS A 82 -8.09 -1.25 -4.34
N LEU A 83 -8.26 -0.02 -4.78
CA LEU A 83 -9.55 0.67 -4.76
C LEU A 83 -10.54 0.02 -5.72
N ILE A 84 -10.14 -0.23 -6.98
CA ILE A 84 -11.00 -0.83 -8.00
C ILE A 84 -11.49 -2.22 -7.58
N VAL A 85 -10.60 -3.04 -7.00
CA VAL A 85 -10.94 -4.39 -6.52
C VAL A 85 -11.61 -4.34 -5.15
N GLY A 86 -11.10 -3.50 -4.25
CA GLY A 86 -11.56 -3.40 -2.86
C GLY A 86 -12.95 -2.78 -2.71
N PHE A 87 -13.33 -1.84 -3.57
CA PHE A 87 -14.63 -1.18 -3.50
C PHE A 87 -15.80 -2.17 -3.74
N PRO A 88 -15.82 -2.99 -4.80
CA PRO A 88 -16.83 -4.03 -4.96
C PRO A 88 -16.83 -5.06 -3.83
N VAL A 89 -15.66 -5.46 -3.35
CA VAL A 89 -15.53 -6.40 -2.22
C VAL A 89 -16.13 -5.79 -0.95
N ALA A 90 -15.79 -4.55 -0.63
CA ALA A 90 -16.34 -3.84 0.53
C ALA A 90 -17.86 -3.66 0.42
N MET A 91 -18.38 -3.34 -0.79
CA MET A 91 -19.81 -3.29 -1.05
C MET A 91 -20.49 -4.66 -0.82
N ALA A 92 -19.93 -5.73 -1.36
CA ALA A 92 -20.47 -7.08 -1.18
C ALA A 92 -20.57 -7.45 0.32
N ILE A 93 -19.58 -7.04 1.13
CA ILE A 93 -19.60 -7.27 2.58
C ILE A 93 -20.62 -6.37 3.27
N ALA A 94 -20.67 -5.07 2.96
CA ALA A 94 -21.54 -4.10 3.62
C ALA A 94 -23.02 -4.42 3.40
N PHE A 95 -23.38 -4.89 2.21
CA PHE A 95 -24.76 -5.24 1.85
C PHE A 95 -25.12 -6.71 2.07
N ALA A 96 -24.15 -7.54 2.54
CA ALA A 96 -24.42 -8.92 2.90
C ALA A 96 -25.37 -9.02 4.12
N GLN A 97 -26.00 -10.19 4.29
CA GLN A 97 -26.79 -10.48 5.49
C GLN A 97 -25.93 -10.38 6.74
N PRO A 98 -26.45 -9.86 7.88
CA PRO A 98 -25.67 -9.62 9.09
C PRO A 98 -24.87 -10.84 9.57
N LYS A 99 -25.41 -12.05 9.40
CA LYS A 99 -24.75 -13.31 9.78
C LYS A 99 -23.48 -13.63 9.00
N TRP A 100 -23.37 -13.13 7.74
CA TRP A 100 -22.22 -13.39 6.87
C TRP A 100 -21.11 -12.34 6.96
N LYS A 101 -21.43 -11.11 7.41
CA LYS A 101 -20.44 -10.01 7.48
C LYS A 101 -19.17 -10.38 8.25
N PRO A 102 -19.25 -10.98 9.48
CA PRO A 102 -18.03 -11.34 10.21
C PRO A 102 -17.17 -12.35 9.46
N TRP A 103 -17.80 -13.33 8.81
CA TRP A 103 -17.08 -14.36 8.06
C TRP A 103 -16.40 -13.80 6.80
N LEU A 104 -17.07 -12.92 6.08
CA LEU A 104 -16.50 -12.26 4.90
C LEU A 104 -15.34 -11.33 5.29
N LEU A 105 -15.46 -10.58 6.39
CA LEU A 105 -14.37 -9.78 6.93
C LEU A 105 -13.18 -10.66 7.35
N LEU A 106 -13.45 -11.77 8.03
CA LEU A 106 -12.43 -12.75 8.41
C LEU A 106 -11.69 -13.26 7.16
N LEU A 107 -12.41 -13.60 6.10
CA LEU A 107 -11.83 -14.08 4.84
C LEU A 107 -10.87 -13.06 4.22
N VAL A 108 -11.25 -11.77 4.22
CA VAL A 108 -10.39 -10.69 3.72
C VAL A 108 -9.15 -10.50 4.60
N MET A 109 -9.30 -10.68 5.94
CA MET A 109 -8.20 -10.51 6.88
C MET A 109 -7.30 -11.74 7.03
N LEU A 110 -7.78 -12.93 6.66
CA LEU A 110 -7.05 -14.19 6.84
C LEU A 110 -5.64 -14.16 6.21
N PRO A 111 -5.44 -13.64 4.99
CA PRO A 111 -4.09 -13.51 4.44
C PRO A 111 -3.17 -12.64 5.29
N PHE A 112 -3.72 -11.63 5.98
CA PHE A 112 -2.94 -10.71 6.80
C PHE A 112 -2.34 -11.37 8.05
N TRP A 113 -2.95 -12.41 8.58
CA TRP A 113 -2.45 -13.14 9.76
C TRP A 113 -1.24 -14.04 9.45
N THR A 114 -0.96 -14.28 8.17
CA THR A 114 0.24 -15.02 7.77
C THR A 114 1.46 -14.10 7.69
N ASN A 115 2.64 -14.64 8.00
CA ASN A 115 3.90 -13.91 7.89
C ASN A 115 4.10 -13.42 6.44
N LEU A 116 4.57 -12.17 6.28
CA LEU A 116 4.79 -11.54 4.97
C LEU A 116 5.77 -12.33 4.09
N LEU A 117 6.85 -12.87 4.67
CA LEU A 117 7.83 -13.68 3.93
C LEU A 117 7.20 -14.96 3.38
N ILE A 118 6.49 -15.71 4.23
CA ILE A 118 5.82 -16.97 3.83
C ILE A 118 4.83 -16.68 2.69
N ARG A 119 4.07 -15.60 2.82
CA ARG A 119 3.10 -15.15 1.81
C ARG A 119 3.78 -14.80 0.48
N THR A 120 4.89 -14.07 0.52
CA THR A 120 5.65 -13.70 -0.67
C THR A 120 6.26 -14.93 -1.35
N TYR A 121 6.82 -15.89 -0.57
CA TYR A 121 7.31 -17.14 -1.13
C TYR A 121 6.20 -18.01 -1.74
N ALA A 122 5.01 -18.02 -1.14
CA ALA A 122 3.86 -18.69 -1.75
C ALA A 122 3.48 -18.07 -3.10
N LEU A 123 3.51 -16.72 -3.22
CA LEU A 123 3.29 -16.03 -4.49
C LEU A 123 4.39 -16.35 -5.51
N LEU A 124 5.67 -16.41 -5.09
CA LEU A 124 6.78 -16.83 -5.96
C LEU A 124 6.56 -18.24 -6.50
N SER A 125 6.16 -19.17 -5.65
CA SER A 125 5.86 -20.54 -6.07
C SER A 125 4.67 -20.61 -7.04
N LEU A 126 3.63 -19.81 -6.78
CA LEU A 126 2.41 -19.75 -7.61
C LEU A 126 2.69 -19.17 -9.00
N MET A 127 3.50 -18.08 -9.07
CA MET A 127 3.78 -17.32 -10.30
C MET A 127 5.03 -17.81 -11.05
N GLY A 128 5.76 -18.80 -10.52
CA GLY A 128 6.94 -19.36 -11.16
C GLY A 128 6.65 -19.94 -12.54
N THR A 129 7.68 -20.13 -13.37
CA THR A 129 7.54 -20.69 -14.71
C THR A 129 6.92 -22.09 -14.72
N ARG A 130 7.18 -22.89 -13.66
CA ARG A 130 6.55 -24.19 -13.40
C ARG A 130 5.48 -24.11 -12.31
N GLY A 131 5.00 -22.90 -11.98
CA GLY A 131 4.02 -22.67 -10.95
C GLY A 131 2.59 -22.99 -11.39
N VAL A 132 1.68 -22.95 -10.41
CA VAL A 132 0.26 -23.24 -10.64
C VAL A 132 -0.37 -22.30 -11.67
N ALA A 133 0.05 -21.02 -11.70
CA ALA A 133 -0.46 -20.03 -12.65
C ALA A 133 -0.15 -20.42 -14.10
N ASN A 134 1.11 -20.76 -14.41
CA ASN A 134 1.50 -21.21 -15.74
C ASN A 134 0.87 -22.56 -16.10
N GLY A 135 0.76 -23.49 -15.14
CA GLY A 135 0.08 -24.77 -15.34
C GLY A 135 -1.42 -24.62 -15.65
N ALA A 136 -2.09 -23.63 -15.04
CA ALA A 136 -3.48 -23.31 -15.37
C ALA A 136 -3.60 -22.67 -16.77
N LEU A 137 -2.69 -21.75 -17.12
CA LEU A 137 -2.64 -21.15 -18.46
C LEU A 137 -2.38 -22.20 -19.55
N GLU A 138 -1.47 -23.13 -19.30
CA GLU A 138 -1.19 -24.25 -20.22
C GLU A 138 -2.42 -25.13 -20.46
N LYS A 139 -3.14 -25.49 -19.41
CA LYS A 139 -4.40 -26.27 -19.54
C LYS A 139 -5.46 -25.52 -20.35
N LEU A 140 -5.62 -24.21 -20.11
CA LEU A 140 -6.56 -23.37 -20.86
C LEU A 140 -6.13 -23.26 -22.34
N TRP A 141 -4.83 -23.06 -22.60
CA TRP A 141 -4.27 -22.98 -23.94
C TRP A 141 -4.47 -24.28 -24.73
N ASN A 142 -4.13 -25.39 -24.13
CA ASN A 142 -4.29 -26.69 -24.75
C ASN A 142 -5.78 -27.04 -24.97
N GLY A 143 -6.65 -26.69 -24.01
CA GLY A 143 -8.10 -26.82 -24.19
C GLY A 143 -8.63 -26.00 -25.35
N SER A 144 -8.22 -24.73 -25.48
CA SER A 144 -8.63 -23.85 -26.59
C SER A 144 -8.07 -24.33 -27.94
N SER A 145 -6.83 -24.87 -27.95
CA SER A 145 -6.22 -25.47 -29.14
C SER A 145 -6.99 -26.72 -29.63
N HIS A 146 -7.45 -27.56 -28.69
CA HIS A 146 -8.30 -28.70 -29.02
C HIS A 146 -9.64 -28.26 -29.64
N VAL A 147 -10.30 -27.24 -29.07
CA VAL A 147 -11.54 -26.71 -29.62
C VAL A 147 -11.33 -26.10 -31.00
N SER A 148 -10.24 -25.35 -31.20
CA SER A 148 -9.86 -24.75 -32.47
C SER A 148 -9.62 -25.82 -33.57
N ALA A 149 -8.94 -26.91 -33.22
CA ALA A 149 -8.71 -28.05 -34.13
C ALA A 149 -10.02 -28.75 -34.52
N LEU A 150 -10.96 -28.91 -33.58
CA LEU A 150 -12.27 -29.52 -33.85
C LEU A 150 -13.16 -28.66 -34.79
N VAL A 151 -13.00 -27.33 -34.75
CA VAL A 151 -13.74 -26.38 -35.63
C VAL A 151 -13.02 -26.19 -36.98
N GLY A 152 -11.88 -26.85 -37.22
CA GLY A 152 -11.15 -26.78 -38.50
C GLY A 152 -10.24 -25.56 -38.64
N LEU A 153 -9.98 -24.79 -37.55
CA LEU A 153 -9.10 -23.62 -37.54
C LEU A 153 -7.61 -23.99 -37.32
N GLY A 154 -7.30 -25.27 -37.14
CA GLY A 154 -5.97 -25.77 -36.86
C GLY A 154 -5.60 -25.72 -35.35
N ALA A 155 -4.55 -26.44 -34.99
CA ALA A 155 -4.02 -26.42 -33.61
C ALA A 155 -3.07 -25.22 -33.42
N PHE A 156 -3.07 -24.65 -32.21
CA PHE A 156 -2.15 -23.59 -31.82
C PHE A 156 -0.72 -24.13 -31.63
N ALA A 157 0.26 -23.24 -31.72
CA ALA A 157 1.64 -23.58 -31.34
C ALA A 157 1.72 -24.08 -29.87
N PRO A 158 2.74 -24.88 -29.52
CA PRO A 158 2.91 -25.34 -28.14
C PRO A 158 2.93 -24.17 -27.15
N PHE A 159 2.33 -24.37 -25.99
CA PHE A 159 2.32 -23.36 -24.93
C PHE A 159 3.75 -23.02 -24.49
N GLN A 160 4.06 -21.73 -24.42
CA GLN A 160 5.30 -21.25 -23.83
C GLN A 160 4.97 -20.60 -22.47
N PRO A 161 5.65 -21.00 -21.39
CA PRO A 161 5.41 -20.41 -20.07
C PRO A 161 5.61 -18.89 -20.07
N VAL A 162 4.64 -18.18 -19.53
CA VAL A 162 4.71 -16.72 -19.41
C VAL A 162 5.61 -16.35 -18.25
N GLN A 163 6.52 -15.40 -18.45
CA GLN A 163 7.36 -14.87 -17.38
C GLN A 163 6.53 -13.92 -16.49
N LEU A 164 5.89 -14.48 -15.47
CA LEU A 164 5.06 -13.73 -14.53
C LEU A 164 5.88 -13.12 -13.38
N LEU A 165 7.11 -13.59 -13.13
CA LEU A 165 8.02 -13.13 -12.07
C LEU A 165 9.13 -12.23 -12.62
N TYR A 166 9.81 -11.56 -11.69
CA TYR A 166 10.99 -10.71 -11.93
C TYR A 166 10.70 -9.53 -12.88
N ASN A 167 9.52 -8.93 -12.72
CA ASN A 167 9.08 -7.77 -13.49
C ASN A 167 8.18 -6.85 -12.66
N ASN A 168 7.84 -5.68 -13.19
CA ASN A 168 6.96 -4.71 -12.51
C ASN A 168 5.55 -5.25 -12.26
N PHE A 169 5.04 -6.14 -13.11
CA PHE A 169 3.73 -6.78 -12.93
C PHE A 169 3.71 -7.62 -11.65
N ALA A 170 4.75 -8.46 -11.44
CA ALA A 170 4.86 -9.28 -10.24
C ALA A 170 4.89 -8.43 -8.97
N VAL A 171 5.63 -7.31 -9.00
CA VAL A 171 5.70 -6.37 -7.87
C VAL A 171 4.33 -5.79 -7.57
N ILE A 172 3.65 -5.23 -8.58
CA ILE A 172 2.32 -4.62 -8.40
C ILE A 172 1.31 -5.67 -7.91
N PHE A 173 1.30 -6.86 -8.50
CA PHE A 173 0.42 -7.95 -8.09
C PHE A 173 0.65 -8.34 -6.62
N GLY A 174 1.91 -8.53 -6.23
CA GLY A 174 2.28 -8.85 -4.84
C GLY A 174 1.90 -7.72 -3.87
N LEU A 175 2.14 -6.46 -4.24
CA LEU A 175 1.75 -5.31 -3.43
C LEU A 175 0.23 -5.19 -3.30
N VAL A 176 -0.54 -5.39 -4.37
CA VAL A 176 -2.01 -5.40 -4.33
C VAL A 176 -2.51 -6.48 -3.38
N TYR A 177 -2.00 -7.71 -3.51
CA TYR A 177 -2.38 -8.81 -2.63
C TYR A 177 -2.12 -8.51 -1.14
N VAL A 178 -0.97 -7.90 -0.83
CA VAL A 178 -0.60 -7.57 0.54
C VAL A 178 -1.45 -6.42 1.10
N HIS A 179 -1.76 -5.41 0.28
CA HIS A 179 -2.38 -4.16 0.75
C HIS A 179 -3.90 -4.11 0.56
N LEU A 180 -4.51 -5.08 -0.15
CA LEU A 180 -5.96 -5.12 -0.39
C LEU A 180 -6.80 -5.03 0.90
N PRO A 181 -6.47 -5.73 2.02
CA PRO A 181 -7.22 -5.62 3.26
C PRO A 181 -7.23 -4.20 3.84
N PHE A 182 -6.12 -3.45 3.70
CA PHE A 182 -6.02 -2.06 4.18
C PHE A 182 -6.95 -1.12 3.43
N MET A 183 -7.27 -1.43 2.17
CA MET A 183 -8.26 -0.68 1.38
C MET A 183 -9.69 -1.10 1.74
N VAL A 184 -9.95 -2.40 1.86
CA VAL A 184 -11.31 -2.94 2.06
C VAL A 184 -11.89 -2.52 3.41
N LEU A 185 -11.10 -2.50 4.48
CA LEU A 185 -11.63 -2.20 5.83
C LEU A 185 -12.20 -0.79 5.98
N PRO A 186 -11.48 0.31 5.62
CA PRO A 186 -12.05 1.66 5.68
C PRO A 186 -13.25 1.84 4.75
N LEU A 187 -13.20 1.23 3.56
CA LEU A 187 -14.32 1.25 2.62
C LEU A 187 -15.55 0.56 3.22
N TYR A 188 -15.38 -0.64 3.78
CA TYR A 188 -16.44 -1.36 4.46
C TYR A 188 -17.04 -0.52 5.61
N ALA A 189 -16.20 0.05 6.46
CA ALA A 189 -16.65 0.85 7.60
C ALA A 189 -17.47 2.09 7.18
N ALA A 190 -17.16 2.69 6.04
CA ALA A 190 -17.94 3.79 5.48
C ALA A 190 -19.24 3.30 4.83
N LEU A 191 -19.18 2.23 4.05
CA LEU A 191 -20.33 1.68 3.32
C LEU A 191 -21.37 1.03 4.27
N ASP A 192 -20.93 0.41 5.36
CA ASP A 192 -21.81 -0.23 6.35
C ASP A 192 -22.68 0.77 7.13
N ARG A 193 -22.24 2.04 7.18
CA ARG A 193 -22.98 3.14 7.84
C ARG A 193 -23.96 3.85 6.90
N LEU A 194 -23.96 3.54 5.62
CA LEU A 194 -24.85 4.18 4.66
C LEU A 194 -26.29 3.77 4.89
N ASP A 195 -27.18 4.75 4.81
CA ASP A 195 -28.62 4.50 4.85
C ASP A 195 -29.02 3.85 3.50
N LYS A 196 -29.53 2.62 3.59
CA LYS A 196 -29.99 1.86 2.42
C LYS A 196 -31.16 2.50 1.71
N SER A 197 -31.97 3.28 2.42
CA SER A 197 -33.11 4.00 1.87
C SER A 197 -32.72 4.96 0.75
N LEU A 198 -31.51 5.55 0.81
CA LEU A 198 -30.98 6.43 -0.25
C LEU A 198 -30.71 5.66 -1.56
N ILE A 199 -30.27 4.41 -1.43
CA ILE A 199 -30.02 3.54 -2.59
C ILE A 199 -31.35 3.11 -3.20
N GLU A 200 -32.30 2.68 -2.37
CA GLU A 200 -33.64 2.26 -2.76
C GLU A 200 -34.39 3.42 -3.46
N ALA A 201 -34.41 4.61 -2.86
CA ALA A 201 -34.99 5.80 -3.45
C ALA A 201 -34.39 6.17 -4.81
N SER A 202 -33.07 6.00 -4.97
CA SER A 202 -32.42 6.23 -6.27
C SER A 202 -32.89 5.27 -7.35
N LEU A 203 -33.04 3.99 -6.98
CA LEU A 203 -33.51 2.96 -7.91
C LEU A 203 -35.01 3.19 -8.28
N ASP A 204 -35.84 3.58 -7.31
CA ASP A 204 -37.25 3.91 -7.49
C ASP A 204 -37.45 5.11 -8.44
N LEU A 205 -36.50 6.08 -8.41
CA LEU A 205 -36.45 7.20 -9.34
C LEU A 205 -35.91 6.82 -10.73
N GLY A 206 -35.70 5.53 -11.01
CA GLY A 206 -35.25 5.02 -12.31
C GLY A 206 -33.73 5.16 -12.56
N ALA A 207 -32.93 5.42 -11.58
CA ALA A 207 -31.49 5.40 -11.75
C ALA A 207 -30.98 3.95 -11.90
N GLY A 208 -30.11 3.72 -12.89
CA GLY A 208 -29.45 2.43 -13.03
C GLY A 208 -28.38 2.22 -11.92
N HIS A 209 -28.06 0.95 -11.58
CA HIS A 209 -27.11 0.59 -10.52
C HIS A 209 -25.77 1.33 -10.61
N PHE A 210 -25.18 1.43 -11.80
CA PHE A 210 -23.92 2.15 -11.98
C PHE A 210 -24.02 3.65 -11.63
N ARG A 211 -25.14 4.28 -11.99
CA ARG A 211 -25.42 5.68 -11.68
C ARG A 211 -25.63 5.89 -10.18
N THR A 212 -26.33 4.97 -9.52
CA THR A 212 -26.50 4.97 -8.06
C THR A 212 -25.15 4.84 -7.34
N ILE A 213 -24.30 3.91 -7.79
CA ILE A 213 -22.95 3.73 -7.20
C ILE A 213 -22.12 4.99 -7.37
N THR A 214 -22.05 5.56 -8.57
CA THR A 214 -21.14 6.69 -8.85
C THR A 214 -21.63 8.03 -8.31
N ARG A 215 -22.95 8.24 -8.21
CA ARG A 215 -23.54 9.53 -7.82
C ARG A 215 -24.03 9.59 -6.37
N ILE A 216 -24.24 8.45 -5.73
CA ILE A 216 -24.76 8.39 -4.36
C ILE A 216 -23.80 7.63 -3.46
N VAL A 217 -23.52 6.37 -3.74
CA VAL A 217 -22.73 5.51 -2.85
C VAL A 217 -21.29 5.99 -2.75
N ALA A 218 -20.60 6.23 -3.86
CA ALA A 218 -19.20 6.63 -3.86
C ALA A 218 -18.96 8.02 -3.21
N PRO A 219 -19.76 9.07 -3.48
CA PRO A 219 -19.63 10.34 -2.77
C PRO A 219 -19.89 10.23 -1.25
N LEU A 220 -20.90 9.45 -0.84
CA LEU A 220 -21.19 9.23 0.58
C LEU A 220 -20.09 8.38 1.27
N ALA A 221 -19.47 7.46 0.54
CA ALA A 221 -18.34 6.66 1.02
C ALA A 221 -16.98 7.38 0.90
N ALA A 222 -16.95 8.64 0.43
CA ALA A 222 -15.70 9.39 0.21
C ALA A 222 -14.75 9.42 1.43
N PRO A 223 -15.23 9.58 2.69
CA PRO A 223 -14.33 9.50 3.84
C PRO A 223 -13.61 8.14 3.96
N GLY A 224 -14.32 7.04 3.66
CA GLY A 224 -13.73 5.71 3.62
C GLY A 224 -12.76 5.51 2.46
N ILE A 225 -13.09 6.03 1.28
CA ILE A 225 -12.20 6.01 0.10
C ILE A 225 -10.90 6.75 0.43
N ILE A 226 -10.99 7.96 0.95
CA ILE A 226 -9.83 8.79 1.30
C ILE A 226 -8.95 8.09 2.34
N SER A 227 -9.56 7.58 3.40
CA SER A 227 -8.83 6.84 4.45
C SER A 227 -8.16 5.59 3.88
N GLY A 228 -8.86 4.82 3.04
CA GLY A 228 -8.33 3.64 2.36
C GLY A 228 -7.15 3.97 1.46
N LEU A 229 -7.24 5.06 0.68
CA LEU A 229 -6.15 5.53 -0.18
C LEU A 229 -4.88 5.83 0.64
N ILE A 230 -4.99 6.56 1.75
CA ILE A 230 -3.83 6.92 2.60
C ILE A 230 -3.22 5.65 3.23
N ILE A 231 -4.06 4.83 3.88
CA ILE A 231 -3.61 3.65 4.62
C ILE A 231 -3.01 2.59 3.69
N THR A 232 -3.39 2.58 2.41
CA THR A 232 -2.83 1.69 1.39
C THR A 232 -1.57 2.28 0.74
N PHE A 233 -1.60 3.56 0.36
CA PHE A 233 -0.52 4.21 -0.39
C PHE A 233 0.77 4.32 0.42
N VAL A 234 0.68 4.78 1.68
CA VAL A 234 1.87 5.05 2.50
C VAL A 234 2.70 3.78 2.75
N PRO A 235 2.12 2.66 3.22
CA PRO A 235 2.88 1.42 3.35
C PRO A 235 3.33 0.82 2.01
N ALA A 236 2.56 0.96 0.94
CA ALA A 236 2.95 0.50 -0.39
C ALA A 236 4.19 1.24 -0.91
N LEU A 237 4.29 2.56 -0.65
CA LEU A 237 5.45 3.36 -1.02
C LEU A 237 6.72 2.95 -0.25
N GLY A 238 6.59 2.55 1.01
CA GLY A 238 7.67 2.06 1.86
C GLY A 238 7.96 0.55 1.73
N ALA A 239 7.27 -0.16 0.84
CA ALA A 239 7.45 -1.59 0.69
C ALA A 239 8.81 -1.91 0.02
N TYR A 240 9.61 -2.77 0.66
CA TYR A 240 10.90 -3.21 0.10
C TYR A 240 10.93 -4.72 -0.20
N LEU A 241 10.30 -5.53 0.64
CA LEU A 241 10.41 -6.99 0.57
C LEU A 241 9.79 -7.58 -0.71
N THR A 242 8.58 -7.13 -1.06
CA THR A 242 7.88 -7.62 -2.26
C THR A 242 8.63 -7.24 -3.54
N PRO A 243 9.07 -5.99 -3.75
CA PRO A 243 9.91 -5.65 -4.89
C PRO A 243 11.27 -6.37 -4.90
N ASP A 244 11.88 -6.62 -3.74
CA ASP A 244 13.17 -7.32 -3.65
C ASP A 244 13.08 -8.78 -4.06
N LEU A 245 12.00 -9.48 -3.69
CA LEU A 245 11.81 -10.91 -3.97
C LEU A 245 11.13 -11.19 -5.32
N MET A 246 10.14 -10.38 -5.71
CA MET A 246 9.31 -10.63 -6.90
C MET A 246 9.69 -9.76 -8.10
N GLY A 247 10.43 -8.68 -7.86
CA GLY A 247 10.86 -7.74 -8.90
C GLY A 247 12.12 -8.19 -9.62
N GLY A 248 12.31 -7.65 -10.82
CA GLY A 248 13.57 -7.73 -11.59
C GLY A 248 14.50 -6.57 -11.25
N THR A 249 15.64 -6.50 -11.98
CA THR A 249 16.62 -5.42 -11.85
C THR A 249 16.02 -4.04 -12.00
N ASP A 250 15.05 -3.90 -12.90
CA ASP A 250 14.35 -2.63 -13.16
C ASP A 250 13.14 -2.39 -12.26
N SER A 251 12.84 -3.29 -11.34
CA SER A 251 11.63 -3.19 -10.49
C SER A 251 11.92 -2.68 -9.09
N GLN A 252 13.11 -2.13 -8.86
CA GLN A 252 13.52 -1.60 -7.57
C GLN A 252 12.72 -0.35 -7.21
N MET A 253 12.35 -0.26 -5.93
CA MET A 253 11.71 0.90 -5.32
C MET A 253 12.69 1.63 -4.41
N ILE A 254 12.36 2.86 -4.03
CA ILE A 254 13.21 3.69 -3.17
C ILE A 254 13.51 3.02 -1.82
N ALA A 255 12.55 2.28 -1.27
CA ALA A 255 12.73 1.53 -0.03
C ALA A 255 13.81 0.41 -0.16
N ASN A 256 13.96 -0.22 -1.34
CA ASN A 256 15.05 -1.16 -1.60
C ASN A 256 16.42 -0.46 -1.63
N VAL A 257 16.48 0.75 -2.19
CA VAL A 257 17.71 1.55 -2.19
C VAL A 257 18.09 1.93 -0.76
N ILE A 258 17.13 2.43 0.04
CA ILE A 258 17.35 2.76 1.44
C ILE A 258 17.88 1.55 2.22
N GLU A 259 17.23 0.39 2.09
CA GLU A 259 17.65 -0.85 2.75
C GLU A 259 19.08 -1.25 2.38
N ARG A 260 19.44 -1.13 1.10
CA ARG A 260 20.80 -1.43 0.62
C ARG A 260 21.86 -0.48 1.17
N GLN A 261 21.56 0.82 1.32
CA GLN A 261 22.47 1.78 1.91
C GLN A 261 22.79 1.41 3.35
N PHE A 262 21.77 1.02 4.15
CA PHE A 262 22.00 0.62 5.53
C PHE A 262 22.68 -0.75 5.68
N LYS A 263 22.30 -1.76 4.86
CA LYS A 263 22.74 -3.15 5.11
C LYS A 263 23.93 -3.59 4.26
N ARG A 264 24.11 -3.05 3.05
CA ARG A 264 25.14 -3.51 2.11
C ARG A 264 26.23 -2.49 1.87
N ALA A 265 25.86 -1.25 1.58
CA ALA A 265 26.80 -0.18 1.32
C ALA A 265 27.40 0.39 2.61
N ASN A 266 26.75 0.16 3.76
CA ASN A 266 27.09 0.73 5.05
C ASN A 266 27.17 2.27 5.02
N ASP A 267 26.42 2.89 4.09
CA ASP A 267 26.30 4.34 3.95
C ASP A 267 25.06 4.84 4.69
N TRP A 268 25.16 4.87 6.00
CA TRP A 268 24.09 5.30 6.90
C TRP A 268 23.67 6.75 6.69
N PRO A 269 24.61 7.72 6.49
CA PRO A 269 24.23 9.10 6.22
C PRO A 269 23.35 9.26 4.98
N PHE A 270 23.75 8.63 3.87
CA PHE A 270 22.96 8.70 2.64
C PHE A 270 21.64 7.93 2.74
N GLY A 271 21.66 6.73 3.34
CA GLY A 271 20.44 5.98 3.63
C GLY A 271 19.43 6.75 4.47
N ALA A 272 19.93 7.46 5.51
CA ALA A 272 19.11 8.32 6.35
C ALA A 272 18.54 9.52 5.57
N ALA A 273 19.32 10.16 4.71
CA ALA A 273 18.82 11.26 3.87
C ALA A 273 17.69 10.83 2.94
N LEU A 274 17.83 9.66 2.26
CA LEU A 274 16.79 9.09 1.42
C LEU A 274 15.52 8.76 2.22
N LEU A 275 15.68 8.18 3.43
CA LEU A 275 14.56 7.85 4.33
C LEU A 275 13.78 9.12 4.72
N PHE A 276 14.49 10.17 5.11
CA PHE A 276 13.86 11.44 5.51
C PHE A 276 13.21 12.16 4.33
N LEU A 277 13.79 12.11 3.14
CA LEU A 277 13.12 12.62 1.93
C LEU A 277 11.81 11.90 1.66
N LEU A 278 11.79 10.57 1.76
CA LEU A 278 10.58 9.76 1.63
C LEU A 278 9.53 10.13 2.68
N MET A 279 9.97 10.30 3.92
CA MET A 279 9.12 10.69 5.04
C MET A 279 8.53 12.10 4.82
N TYR A 280 9.33 13.09 4.44
CA TYR A 280 8.87 14.45 4.17
C TYR A 280 7.87 14.48 3.03
N ALA A 281 8.15 13.78 1.92
CA ALA A 281 7.20 13.69 0.80
C ALA A 281 5.86 13.09 1.23
N THR A 282 5.88 12.06 2.07
CA THR A 282 4.68 11.43 2.61
C THR A 282 3.91 12.37 3.53
N PHE A 283 4.58 13.08 4.43
CA PHE A 283 3.95 14.07 5.31
C PHE A 283 3.35 15.24 4.54
N ILE A 284 4.05 15.75 3.53
CA ILE A 284 3.52 16.83 2.66
C ILE A 284 2.24 16.38 1.98
N LEU A 285 2.22 15.15 1.45
CA LEU A 285 1.04 14.59 0.78
C LEU A 285 -0.15 14.47 1.74
N ILE A 286 0.06 13.94 2.95
CA ILE A 286 -0.98 13.82 3.99
C ILE A 286 -1.45 15.21 4.43
N ALA A 287 -0.54 16.16 4.65
CA ALA A 287 -0.89 17.53 5.06
C ALA A 287 -1.72 18.25 3.99
N LEU A 288 -1.33 18.14 2.72
CA LEU A 288 -2.09 18.72 1.60
C LEU A 288 -3.50 18.14 1.52
N GLN A 289 -3.64 16.83 1.75
CA GLN A 289 -4.94 16.18 1.76
C GLN A 289 -5.81 16.62 2.95
N ALA A 290 -5.23 16.73 4.15
CA ALA A 290 -5.93 17.23 5.33
C ALA A 290 -6.44 18.68 5.14
N LEU A 291 -5.62 19.53 4.53
CA LEU A 291 -6.02 20.92 4.21
C LEU A 291 -7.16 21.00 3.17
N ARG A 292 -7.16 20.09 2.19
CA ARG A 292 -8.26 20.01 1.20
C ARG A 292 -9.57 19.56 1.84
N ASN A 293 -9.52 18.58 2.73
CA ASN A 293 -10.71 18.08 3.44
C ASN A 293 -11.33 19.18 4.31
N LYS A 294 -10.50 19.92 5.06
CA LYS A 294 -10.98 21.04 5.89
C LYS A 294 -11.70 22.12 5.05
N LYS A 295 -11.15 22.46 3.88
CA LYS A 295 -11.79 23.44 2.96
C LYS A 295 -13.10 22.89 2.35
N ALA A 296 -13.27 21.59 2.21
CA ALA A 296 -14.50 20.98 1.74
C ALA A 296 -15.60 21.03 2.81
N GLU A 297 -15.26 20.77 4.09
CA GLU A 297 -16.18 20.91 5.23
C GLU A 297 -16.64 22.36 5.46
N GLU A 298 -15.78 23.34 5.25
CA GLU A 298 -16.13 24.77 5.39
C GLU A 298 -17.05 25.28 4.25
N ARG A 299 -17.23 24.51 3.17
CA ARG A 299 -18.07 24.88 2.01
C ARG A 299 -19.40 24.13 1.96
N SER A 300 -19.60 23.11 2.80
CA SER A 300 -20.85 22.38 2.97
C SER A 300 -21.68 22.90 4.14
#